data_32027c5ecbdabd082fd4f455dd93f2e3
#
_entry.id   32027c5ecbdabd082fd4f455dd93f2e3
#
_cell.length_a   1.000
_cell.length_b   1.000
_cell.length_c   1.000
_cell.angle_alpha   90.00
_cell.angle_beta   90.00
_cell.angle_gamma   90.00
#
_symmetry.space_group_name_H-M   'P 1'
#
loop_
_entity.id
_entity.type
_entity.pdbx_description
1 polymer ?
#
loop_
_entity_poly.entity_id
_entity_poly.type
_entity_poly.pdbx_seq_one_letter_code
_entity_poly.pdbx_strand_id
1 'polypeptide(L)'
;MPSISRRDLLAKLPTNELKASLETFLQPVNELLPDRRLRAVTALLTQGIVASQSPLITQIARGSVRLDESIWPTTKRGYRFLANPRFTHRTLLKGLYQIAQRTVTAHSPEYLVIAVDPVNFEKPYTQTLEGVCRVMKDTPPCLGHPQRITRGYPAITATIVNLRQPATTYANWFSYESPEFISQNREIEKAFRITRALFSGQKLRFGGDAGLDDQKIFAQVARMQGEFVIRGCHDRDVDVYNPQRKRWEHEKLFDLVATIPFVFEQKVAFTHAGKTWRVRTGFGWLQIRLPDSQQVLWLLVAHSFDDGHDLMLLTNVPLRTASQVRQVYQDWRLRGKIEQGDRFEQEQGLDVEDLRVETLERMRRLFVLVLLAAQFICYIGRTWAQPAVLWLRELGGKLGLKSDRNGPYVLMRGISAVWQTAATLTFSASHPFPR
;
A
#
# COMPACT_ATOMS: atom_id res chain seq x y z
N MET A 1 -7.06 -34.58 -33.24
CA MET A 1 -6.93 -34.35 -31.81
C MET A 1 -8.29 -34.57 -31.18
N PRO A 2 -8.46 -35.33 -30.08
CA PRO A 2 -9.74 -35.43 -29.41
C PRO A 2 -10.19 -34.04 -28.97
N SER A 3 -11.43 -33.67 -29.29
CA SER A 3 -12.01 -32.39 -28.86
C SER A 3 -12.19 -32.42 -27.33
N ILE A 4 -11.42 -31.65 -26.63
CA ILE A 4 -11.59 -31.47 -25.17
C ILE A 4 -12.97 -30.84 -24.96
N SER A 5 -13.82 -31.47 -24.14
CA SER A 5 -15.13 -30.93 -23.85
C SER A 5 -15.02 -29.64 -23.06
N ARG A 6 -15.98 -28.70 -23.20
CA ARG A 6 -16.04 -27.47 -22.41
C ARG A 6 -16.12 -27.78 -20.90
N ARG A 7 -16.76 -28.87 -20.51
CA ARG A 7 -16.87 -29.33 -19.13
C ARG A 7 -15.50 -29.71 -18.56
N ASP A 8 -14.66 -30.37 -19.40
CA ASP A 8 -13.30 -30.73 -19.01
C ASP A 8 -12.39 -29.51 -18.92
N LEU A 9 -12.60 -28.48 -19.75
CA LEU A 9 -11.89 -27.21 -19.66
C LEU A 9 -12.25 -26.46 -18.35
N LEU A 10 -13.54 -26.38 -18.02
CA LEU A 10 -13.99 -25.76 -16.73
C LEU A 10 -13.41 -26.49 -15.53
N ALA A 11 -13.36 -27.83 -15.57
CA ALA A 11 -12.79 -28.64 -14.49
C ALA A 11 -11.27 -28.43 -14.30
N LYS A 12 -10.57 -27.94 -15.31
CA LYS A 12 -9.13 -27.63 -15.25
C LYS A 12 -8.82 -26.23 -14.74
N LEU A 13 -9.80 -25.33 -14.67
CA LEU A 13 -9.59 -23.97 -14.15
C LEU A 13 -9.68 -24.00 -12.62
N PRO A 14 -8.74 -23.38 -11.87
CA PRO A 14 -8.73 -23.38 -10.42
C PRO A 14 -9.75 -22.39 -9.83
N THR A 15 -10.98 -22.40 -10.36
CA THR A 15 -12.04 -21.46 -10.00
C THR A 15 -12.55 -21.71 -8.58
N ASN A 16 -12.72 -22.99 -8.21
CA ASN A 16 -13.19 -23.39 -6.88
C ASN A 16 -12.12 -23.13 -5.84
N GLU A 17 -10.86 -23.38 -6.16
CA GLU A 17 -9.71 -23.13 -5.28
C GLU A 17 -9.54 -21.62 -5.02
N LEU A 18 -9.69 -20.78 -6.05
CA LEU A 18 -9.69 -19.33 -5.92
C LEU A 18 -10.84 -18.84 -5.03
N LYS A 19 -12.04 -19.41 -5.20
CA LYS A 19 -13.21 -19.07 -4.39
C LYS A 19 -13.03 -19.48 -2.94
N ALA A 20 -12.59 -20.70 -2.68
CA ALA A 20 -12.29 -21.19 -1.33
C ALA A 20 -11.18 -20.34 -0.66
N SER A 21 -10.15 -19.96 -1.42
CA SER A 21 -9.10 -19.06 -0.94
C SER A 21 -9.63 -17.68 -0.60
N LEU A 22 -10.55 -17.13 -1.38
CA LEU A 22 -11.20 -15.84 -1.09
C LEU A 22 -12.07 -15.92 0.18
N GLU A 23 -12.81 -16.99 0.36
CA GLU A 23 -13.64 -17.22 1.56
C GLU A 23 -12.75 -17.32 2.82
N THR A 24 -11.65 -18.07 2.74
CA THR A 24 -10.66 -18.18 3.83
C THR A 24 -10.00 -16.83 4.12
N PHE A 25 -9.59 -16.11 3.09
CA PHE A 25 -9.00 -14.77 3.23
C PHE A 25 -9.95 -13.78 3.91
N LEU A 26 -11.22 -13.78 3.52
CA LEU A 26 -12.24 -12.86 4.05
C LEU A 26 -12.82 -13.28 5.42
N GLN A 27 -12.43 -14.42 5.97
CA GLN A 27 -12.98 -14.89 7.25
C GLN A 27 -12.95 -13.82 8.35
N PRO A 28 -11.83 -13.07 8.59
CA PRO A 28 -11.80 -12.05 9.64
C PRO A 28 -12.80 -10.89 9.40
N VAL A 29 -13.03 -10.53 8.14
CA VAL A 29 -14.02 -9.52 7.77
C VAL A 29 -15.43 -10.07 7.99
N ASN A 30 -15.66 -11.32 7.58
CA ASN A 30 -16.96 -11.98 7.66
C ASN A 30 -17.43 -12.16 9.12
N GLU A 31 -16.52 -12.41 10.06
CA GLU A 31 -16.83 -12.54 11.49
C GLU A 31 -17.34 -11.22 12.09
N LEU A 32 -16.98 -10.08 11.52
CA LEU A 32 -17.39 -8.74 11.98
C LEU A 32 -18.68 -8.25 11.33
N LEU A 33 -19.10 -8.86 10.23
CA LEU A 33 -20.30 -8.44 9.51
C LEU A 33 -21.58 -9.01 10.14
N PRO A 34 -22.64 -8.20 10.25
CA PRO A 34 -23.85 -8.54 11.01
C PRO A 34 -24.59 -9.80 10.53
N ASP A 35 -24.55 -10.09 9.23
CA ASP A 35 -25.32 -11.20 8.69
C ASP A 35 -24.70 -11.88 7.45
N ARG A 36 -25.22 -13.07 7.12
CA ARG A 36 -24.77 -13.89 6.01
C ARG A 36 -24.88 -13.18 4.64
N ARG A 37 -25.89 -12.32 4.45
CA ARG A 37 -26.09 -11.63 3.15
C ARG A 37 -24.97 -10.61 2.93
N LEU A 38 -24.58 -9.85 3.96
CA LEU A 38 -23.47 -8.91 3.86
C LEU A 38 -22.15 -9.62 3.61
N ARG A 39 -21.91 -10.77 4.25
CA ARG A 39 -20.72 -11.62 3.99
C ARG A 39 -20.64 -12.06 2.52
N ALA A 40 -21.75 -12.58 1.98
CA ALA A 40 -21.83 -13.01 0.60
C ALA A 40 -21.61 -11.84 -0.40
N VAL A 41 -22.14 -10.65 -0.10
CA VAL A 41 -21.94 -9.47 -0.93
C VAL A 41 -20.49 -8.96 -0.84
N THR A 42 -19.86 -9.02 0.33
CA THR A 42 -18.43 -8.66 0.46
C THR A 42 -17.56 -9.56 -0.42
N ALA A 43 -17.76 -10.87 -0.39
CA ALA A 43 -17.03 -11.80 -1.24
C ALA A 43 -17.29 -11.54 -2.73
N LEU A 44 -18.54 -11.32 -3.12
CA LEU A 44 -18.94 -11.01 -4.48
C LEU A 44 -18.30 -9.70 -4.99
N LEU A 45 -18.31 -8.64 -4.19
CA LEU A 45 -17.71 -7.35 -4.56
C LEU A 45 -16.19 -7.46 -4.65
N THR A 46 -15.53 -8.12 -3.70
CA THR A 46 -14.08 -8.33 -3.73
C THR A 46 -13.66 -9.16 -4.96
N GLN A 47 -14.37 -10.26 -5.25
CA GLN A 47 -14.16 -11.05 -6.47
C GLN A 47 -14.35 -10.21 -7.73
N GLY A 48 -15.44 -9.44 -7.78
CA GLY A 48 -15.78 -8.63 -8.93
C GLY A 48 -14.76 -7.51 -9.20
N ILE A 49 -14.19 -6.89 -8.16
CA ILE A 49 -13.09 -5.91 -8.28
C ILE A 49 -11.87 -6.56 -8.94
N VAL A 50 -11.44 -7.74 -8.48
CA VAL A 50 -10.30 -8.45 -9.08
C VAL A 50 -10.61 -8.89 -10.51
N ALA A 51 -11.81 -9.42 -10.76
CA ALA A 51 -12.20 -9.92 -12.07
C ALA A 51 -12.33 -8.81 -13.11
N SER A 52 -12.91 -7.65 -12.72
CA SER A 52 -13.09 -6.51 -13.62
C SER A 52 -11.91 -5.54 -13.65
N GLN A 53 -11.00 -5.63 -12.67
CA GLN A 53 -9.90 -4.68 -12.47
C GLN A 53 -10.41 -3.22 -12.37
N SER A 54 -11.56 -3.02 -11.71
CA SER A 54 -12.24 -1.73 -11.66
C SER A 54 -13.02 -1.57 -10.35
N PRO A 55 -13.08 -0.35 -9.77
CA PRO A 55 -13.89 -0.03 -8.59
C PRO A 55 -15.33 0.38 -8.96
N LEU A 56 -15.67 0.46 -10.25
CA LEU A 56 -17.00 0.82 -10.70
C LEU A 56 -18.00 -0.30 -10.42
N ILE A 57 -19.05 -0.02 -9.65
CA ILE A 57 -20.04 -1.03 -9.20
C ILE A 57 -20.66 -1.81 -10.38
N THR A 58 -20.86 -1.17 -11.53
CA THR A 58 -21.37 -1.84 -12.75
C THR A 58 -20.34 -2.79 -13.34
N GLN A 59 -19.06 -2.45 -13.33
CA GLN A 59 -17.98 -3.32 -13.79
C GLN A 59 -17.75 -4.47 -12.80
N ILE A 60 -17.77 -4.19 -11.51
CA ILE A 60 -17.74 -5.20 -10.45
C ILE A 60 -18.86 -6.23 -10.65
N ALA A 61 -20.09 -5.76 -10.93
CA ALA A 61 -21.21 -6.64 -11.20
C ALA A 61 -20.96 -7.50 -12.44
N ARG A 62 -20.43 -6.95 -13.54
CA ARG A 62 -20.05 -7.72 -14.75
C ARG A 62 -18.98 -8.76 -14.45
N GLY A 63 -17.99 -8.45 -13.63
CA GLY A 63 -16.91 -9.38 -13.26
C GLY A 63 -17.33 -10.47 -12.28
N SER A 64 -18.48 -10.33 -11.61
CA SER A 64 -18.92 -11.24 -10.54
C SER A 64 -20.15 -12.10 -10.88
N VAL A 65 -20.92 -11.75 -11.90
CA VAL A 65 -22.10 -12.53 -12.35
C VAL A 65 -21.78 -13.38 -13.58
N ARG A 66 -22.63 -14.38 -13.81
CA ARG A 66 -22.59 -15.16 -15.04
C ARG A 66 -23.06 -14.29 -16.20
N LEU A 67 -22.57 -14.58 -17.41
CA LEU A 67 -22.91 -13.79 -18.60
C LEU A 67 -24.40 -13.87 -19.00
N ASP A 68 -25.10 -14.94 -18.58
CA ASP A 68 -26.54 -15.13 -18.80
C ASP A 68 -27.41 -14.44 -17.74
N GLU A 69 -26.80 -13.83 -16.73
CA GLU A 69 -27.52 -13.13 -15.68
C GLU A 69 -27.49 -11.61 -15.93
N SER A 70 -28.60 -10.95 -15.60
CA SER A 70 -28.62 -9.49 -15.61
C SER A 70 -27.66 -8.92 -14.55
N ILE A 71 -26.84 -7.96 -14.95
CA ILE A 71 -25.94 -7.26 -14.03
C ILE A 71 -26.69 -6.36 -13.04
N TRP A 72 -27.91 -5.98 -13.35
CA TRP A 72 -28.66 -4.95 -12.61
C TRP A 72 -29.02 -5.37 -11.17
N PRO A 73 -29.47 -6.59 -10.88
CA PRO A 73 -29.71 -7.04 -9.50
C PRO A 73 -28.42 -6.99 -8.65
N THR A 74 -27.28 -7.38 -9.22
CA THR A 74 -25.98 -7.37 -8.53
C THR A 74 -25.46 -5.94 -8.34
N THR A 75 -25.61 -5.07 -9.33
CA THR A 75 -25.32 -3.64 -9.22
C THR A 75 -26.13 -3.01 -8.07
N LYS A 76 -27.46 -3.28 -8.00
CA LYS A 76 -28.31 -2.81 -6.90
C LYS A 76 -27.86 -3.36 -5.53
N ARG A 77 -27.43 -4.64 -5.45
CA ARG A 77 -26.89 -5.22 -4.21
C ARG A 77 -25.61 -4.48 -3.77
N GLY A 78 -24.71 -4.15 -4.70
CA GLY A 78 -23.51 -3.37 -4.43
C GLY A 78 -23.81 -1.99 -3.84
N TYR A 79 -24.69 -1.23 -4.47
CA TYR A 79 -25.10 0.08 -3.94
C TYR A 79 -25.80 -0.02 -2.58
N ARG A 80 -26.68 -1.01 -2.39
CA ARG A 80 -27.34 -1.26 -1.09
C ARG A 80 -26.34 -1.66 -0.01
N PHE A 81 -25.32 -2.43 -0.34
CA PHE A 81 -24.25 -2.78 0.57
C PHE A 81 -23.49 -1.52 1.01
N LEU A 82 -23.08 -0.67 0.08
CA LEU A 82 -22.37 0.56 0.38
C LEU A 82 -23.22 1.57 1.20
N ALA A 83 -24.53 1.53 1.06
CA ALA A 83 -25.46 2.38 1.80
C ALA A 83 -26.00 1.77 3.11
N ASN A 84 -25.59 0.54 3.46
CA ASN A 84 -26.18 -0.17 4.60
C ASN A 84 -25.77 0.47 5.95
N PRO A 85 -26.73 0.90 6.81
CA PRO A 85 -26.40 1.58 8.06
C PRO A 85 -25.90 0.64 9.18
N ARG A 86 -26.02 -0.69 9.00
CA ARG A 86 -25.71 -1.67 10.05
C ARG A 86 -24.22 -1.92 10.26
N PHE A 87 -23.35 -1.38 9.43
CA PHE A 87 -21.91 -1.42 9.57
C PHE A 87 -21.27 -0.17 8.95
N THR A 88 -20.02 0.09 9.24
CA THR A 88 -19.25 1.20 8.70
C THR A 88 -17.99 0.73 7.98
N HIS A 89 -17.30 1.61 7.26
CA HIS A 89 -15.98 1.31 6.70
C HIS A 89 -15.00 0.80 7.78
N ARG A 90 -15.12 1.29 9.03
CA ARG A 90 -14.29 0.83 10.17
C ARG A 90 -14.46 -0.66 10.47
N THR A 91 -15.66 -1.23 10.25
CA THR A 91 -15.89 -2.66 10.39
C THR A 91 -15.05 -3.46 9.40
N LEU A 92 -15.05 -3.03 8.13
CA LEU A 92 -14.23 -3.66 7.07
C LEU A 92 -12.74 -3.49 7.34
N LEU A 93 -12.31 -2.28 7.74
CA LEU A 93 -10.91 -2.00 8.12
C LEU A 93 -10.45 -2.87 9.27
N LYS A 94 -11.27 -3.06 10.31
CA LYS A 94 -10.92 -3.95 11.43
C LYS A 94 -10.64 -5.37 10.94
N GLY A 95 -11.45 -5.89 10.02
CA GLY A 95 -11.20 -7.19 9.38
C GLY A 95 -9.90 -7.21 8.58
N LEU A 96 -9.63 -6.16 7.79
CA LEU A 96 -8.36 -6.01 7.06
C LEU A 96 -7.15 -6.02 8.01
N TYR A 97 -7.24 -5.33 9.15
CA TYR A 97 -6.18 -5.31 10.15
C TYR A 97 -5.97 -6.68 10.83
N GLN A 98 -7.04 -7.44 11.05
CA GLN A 98 -6.94 -8.82 11.53
C GLN A 98 -6.25 -9.73 10.50
N ILE A 99 -6.47 -9.51 9.19
CA ILE A 99 -5.73 -10.21 8.13
C ILE A 99 -4.24 -9.88 8.23
N ALA A 100 -3.87 -8.61 8.47
CA ALA A 100 -2.48 -8.21 8.67
C ALA A 100 -1.88 -8.89 9.91
N GLN A 101 -2.59 -8.95 11.03
CA GLN A 101 -2.14 -9.65 12.24
C GLN A 101 -1.89 -11.14 11.98
N ARG A 102 -2.82 -11.85 11.33
CA ARG A 102 -2.63 -13.26 10.92
C ARG A 102 -1.40 -13.43 10.03
N THR A 103 -1.16 -12.47 9.13
CA THR A 103 0.01 -12.48 8.25
C THR A 103 1.31 -12.36 9.04
N VAL A 104 1.38 -11.45 10.00
CA VAL A 104 2.55 -11.27 10.89
C VAL A 104 2.78 -12.52 11.73
N THR A 105 1.74 -13.07 12.35
CA THR A 105 1.84 -14.29 13.16
C THR A 105 2.42 -15.47 12.36
N ALA A 106 2.01 -15.62 11.11
CA ALA A 106 2.49 -16.68 10.23
C ALA A 106 3.97 -16.52 9.80
N HIS A 107 4.53 -15.29 9.83
CA HIS A 107 5.92 -15.01 9.42
C HIS A 107 6.86 -14.80 10.59
N SER A 108 6.35 -14.48 11.78
CA SER A 108 7.10 -14.23 13.02
C SER A 108 8.38 -13.39 12.83
N PRO A 109 8.32 -12.21 12.21
CA PRO A 109 9.50 -11.38 12.03
C PRO A 109 10.00 -10.83 13.36
N GLU A 110 11.32 -10.62 13.49
CA GLU A 110 11.95 -10.06 14.69
C GLU A 110 11.40 -8.65 15.02
N TYR A 111 11.15 -7.85 14.00
CA TYR A 111 10.52 -6.53 14.09
C TYR A 111 9.74 -6.23 12.82
N LEU A 112 8.88 -5.22 12.89
CA LEU A 112 8.06 -4.77 11.76
C LEU A 112 8.57 -3.43 11.24
N VAL A 113 8.78 -3.35 9.93
CA VAL A 113 9.01 -2.08 9.23
C VAL A 113 7.68 -1.63 8.63
N ILE A 114 7.20 -0.48 9.10
CA ILE A 114 5.92 0.10 8.72
C ILE A 114 6.19 1.33 7.86
N ALA A 115 5.93 1.26 6.57
CA ALA A 115 5.91 2.45 5.74
C ALA A 115 4.59 3.21 5.99
N VAL A 116 4.69 4.52 6.16
CA VAL A 116 3.54 5.43 6.31
C VAL A 116 3.62 6.47 5.21
N ASP A 117 2.53 6.62 4.46
CA ASP A 117 2.49 7.51 3.30
C ASP A 117 1.20 8.34 3.28
N PRO A 118 1.31 9.68 3.30
CA PRO A 118 0.22 10.57 2.93
C PRO A 118 0.03 10.53 1.40
N VAL A 119 -1.15 10.17 0.95
CA VAL A 119 -1.47 10.05 -0.48
C VAL A 119 -2.71 10.86 -0.83
N ASN A 120 -2.76 11.41 -2.04
CA ASN A 120 -3.91 12.16 -2.53
C ASN A 120 -4.59 11.40 -3.67
N PHE A 121 -5.90 11.15 -3.52
CA PHE A 121 -6.75 10.54 -4.54
C PHE A 121 -7.48 11.62 -5.31
N GLU A 122 -7.22 11.70 -6.60
CA GLU A 122 -7.74 12.76 -7.45
C GLU A 122 -9.18 12.48 -7.90
N LYS A 123 -10.01 13.52 -7.91
CA LYS A 123 -11.38 13.56 -8.43
C LYS A 123 -11.61 14.83 -9.25
N PRO A 124 -10.89 15.02 -10.36
CA PRO A 124 -10.80 16.33 -11.03
C PRO A 124 -12.12 16.83 -11.62
N TYR A 125 -13.00 15.91 -12.04
CA TYR A 125 -14.23 16.25 -12.75
C TYR A 125 -15.46 16.40 -11.85
N THR A 126 -15.28 16.25 -10.52
CA THR A 126 -16.42 16.29 -9.60
C THR A 126 -16.55 17.63 -8.90
N GLN A 127 -17.78 18.05 -8.67
CA GLN A 127 -18.10 19.28 -7.91
C GLN A 127 -18.97 19.01 -6.68
N THR A 128 -19.67 17.90 -6.66
CA THR A 128 -20.79 17.65 -5.73
C THR A 128 -20.57 16.47 -4.77
N LEU A 129 -19.39 15.83 -4.81
CA LEU A 129 -19.11 14.75 -3.87
C LEU A 129 -18.97 15.27 -2.44
N GLU A 130 -19.56 14.56 -1.48
CA GLU A 130 -19.50 14.91 -0.07
C GLU A 130 -18.07 15.06 0.42
N GLY A 131 -17.74 16.24 0.95
CA GLY A 131 -16.43 16.52 1.51
C GLY A 131 -15.27 16.52 0.51
N VAL A 132 -15.52 16.65 -0.79
CA VAL A 132 -14.44 16.83 -1.77
C VAL A 132 -13.68 18.12 -1.47
N CYS A 133 -12.36 18.04 -1.35
CA CYS A 133 -11.51 19.16 -0.99
C CYS A 133 -10.40 19.39 -2.03
N ARG A 134 -9.63 20.46 -1.83
CA ARG A 134 -8.44 20.71 -2.64
C ARG A 134 -7.30 19.83 -2.18
N VAL A 135 -6.68 19.11 -3.11
CA VAL A 135 -5.51 18.27 -2.87
C VAL A 135 -4.41 18.63 -3.85
N MET A 136 -3.17 18.43 -3.45
CA MET A 136 -2.02 18.62 -4.32
C MET A 136 -1.70 17.29 -4.99
N LYS A 137 -1.63 17.27 -6.32
CA LYS A 137 -1.15 16.11 -7.08
C LYS A 137 0.29 16.39 -7.49
N ASP A 138 1.19 15.61 -6.94
CA ASP A 138 2.59 15.61 -7.34
C ASP A 138 2.74 14.87 -8.66
N THR A 139 3.30 15.55 -9.63
CA THR A 139 3.72 14.92 -10.88
C THR A 139 5.19 14.58 -10.76
N PRO A 140 5.63 13.37 -11.15
CA PRO A 140 7.04 13.04 -11.14
C PRO A 140 7.85 14.13 -11.86
N PRO A 141 8.95 14.65 -11.29
CA PRO A 141 9.75 15.72 -11.90
C PRO A 141 10.24 15.39 -13.31
N CYS A 142 10.43 14.10 -13.61
CA CYS A 142 10.84 13.61 -14.93
C CYS A 142 9.82 13.88 -16.06
N LEU A 143 8.57 14.20 -15.72
CA LEU A 143 7.52 14.52 -16.72
C LEU A 143 7.40 16.03 -16.98
N GLY A 144 8.20 16.87 -16.30
CA GLY A 144 8.24 18.32 -16.51
C GLY A 144 6.93 19.06 -16.22
N HIS A 145 5.96 18.40 -15.57
CA HIS A 145 4.70 19.04 -15.19
C HIS A 145 4.80 19.64 -13.80
N PRO A 146 4.34 20.89 -13.58
CA PRO A 146 4.31 21.48 -12.26
C PRO A 146 3.31 20.76 -11.34
N GLN A 147 3.57 20.83 -10.05
CA GLN A 147 2.58 20.45 -9.04
C GLN A 147 1.26 21.19 -9.32
N ARG A 148 0.15 20.47 -9.28
CA ARG A 148 -1.18 21.06 -9.51
C ARG A 148 -2.10 20.85 -8.32
N ILE A 149 -2.88 21.88 -8.02
CA ILE A 149 -3.99 21.76 -7.08
C ILE A 149 -5.20 21.25 -7.87
N THR A 150 -5.78 20.16 -7.42
CA THR A 150 -6.96 19.53 -7.99
C THR A 150 -7.99 19.23 -6.92
N ARG A 151 -9.12 18.65 -7.28
CA ARG A 151 -10.13 18.18 -6.32
C ARG A 151 -9.89 16.72 -6.00
N GLY A 152 -10.15 16.34 -4.75
CA GLY A 152 -9.98 14.95 -4.33
C GLY A 152 -10.09 14.74 -2.83
N TYR A 153 -9.47 13.69 -2.36
CA TYR A 153 -9.44 13.32 -0.95
C TYR A 153 -8.01 12.95 -0.54
N PRO A 154 -7.51 13.53 0.54
CA PRO A 154 -6.28 13.03 1.15
C PRO A 154 -6.56 11.71 1.86
N ALA A 155 -5.54 10.88 1.94
CA ALA A 155 -5.55 9.67 2.74
C ALA A 155 -4.21 9.46 3.44
N ILE A 156 -4.22 8.69 4.51
CA ILE A 156 -3.02 8.14 5.13
C ILE A 156 -3.11 6.63 5.02
N THR A 157 -2.06 6.02 4.50
CA THR A 157 -1.87 4.57 4.47
C THR A 157 -0.69 4.17 5.33
N ALA A 158 -0.76 3.01 5.97
CA ALA A 158 0.37 2.41 6.66
C ALA A 158 0.43 0.91 6.34
N THR A 159 1.61 0.44 5.96
CA THR A 159 1.79 -0.92 5.44
C THR A 159 3.07 -1.53 5.98
N ILE A 160 3.00 -2.77 6.44
CA ILE A 160 4.19 -3.57 6.79
C ILE A 160 4.90 -3.95 5.50
N VAL A 161 6.15 -3.52 5.35
CA VAL A 161 6.90 -3.65 4.10
C VAL A 161 8.06 -4.65 4.15
N ASN A 162 8.45 -5.12 5.31
CA ASN A 162 9.51 -6.13 5.46
C ASN A 162 8.99 -7.58 5.43
N LEU A 163 7.70 -7.79 5.18
CA LEU A 163 7.15 -9.10 4.85
C LEU A 163 7.37 -9.41 3.36
N ARG A 164 7.28 -10.71 3.02
CA ARG A 164 7.33 -11.16 1.62
C ARG A 164 6.27 -10.45 0.75
N GLN A 165 5.07 -10.29 1.29
CA GLN A 165 3.99 -9.49 0.71
C GLN A 165 3.58 -8.40 1.70
N PRO A 166 3.39 -7.16 1.23
CA PRO A 166 2.97 -6.07 2.10
C PRO A 166 1.62 -6.37 2.76
N ALA A 167 1.43 -5.84 3.99
CA ALA A 167 0.18 -5.99 4.72
C ALA A 167 -0.26 -4.64 5.30
N THR A 168 -1.46 -4.17 4.93
CA THR A 168 -1.99 -2.87 5.33
C THR A 168 -2.41 -2.90 6.81
N THR A 169 -1.88 -1.98 7.61
CA THR A 169 -2.18 -1.83 9.04
C THR A 169 -3.03 -0.61 9.34
N TYR A 170 -3.11 0.33 8.41
CA TYR A 170 -3.97 1.50 8.49
C TYR A 170 -4.28 2.01 7.09
N ALA A 171 -5.52 2.45 6.89
CA ALA A 171 -5.93 3.20 5.73
C ALA A 171 -7.13 4.08 6.09
N ASN A 172 -7.07 5.36 5.75
CA ASN A 172 -8.19 6.26 5.98
C ASN A 172 -8.21 7.36 4.93
N TRP A 173 -9.33 7.48 4.22
CA TRP A 173 -9.68 8.67 3.45
C TRP A 173 -10.31 9.69 4.37
N PHE A 174 -9.91 10.94 4.25
CA PHE A 174 -10.49 12.04 5.02
C PHE A 174 -10.69 13.27 4.11
N SER A 175 -11.24 14.31 4.66
CA SER A 175 -11.47 15.57 3.96
C SER A 175 -10.98 16.73 4.81
N TYR A 176 -10.31 17.68 4.20
CA TYR A 176 -9.96 18.94 4.85
C TYR A 176 -11.20 19.81 5.16
N GLU A 177 -12.32 19.57 4.45
CA GLU A 177 -13.60 20.24 4.67
C GLU A 177 -14.45 19.57 5.76
N SER A 178 -14.02 18.43 6.29
CA SER A 178 -14.76 17.74 7.35
C SER A 178 -14.65 18.50 8.67
N PRO A 179 -15.77 18.73 9.40
CA PRO A 179 -15.73 19.34 10.75
C PRO A 179 -14.87 18.54 11.75
N GLU A 180 -14.66 17.25 11.50
CA GLU A 180 -13.83 16.38 12.35
C GLU A 180 -12.33 16.48 12.02
N PHE A 181 -11.96 17.14 10.94
CA PHE A 181 -10.56 17.29 10.54
C PHE A 181 -9.86 18.31 11.44
N ILE A 182 -8.74 17.94 12.03
CA ILE A 182 -7.92 18.81 12.86
C ILE A 182 -6.63 19.18 12.14
N SER A 183 -5.86 18.20 11.70
CA SER A 183 -4.62 18.38 10.94
C SER A 183 -4.16 17.05 10.33
N GLN A 184 -3.32 17.12 9.30
CA GLN A 184 -2.71 15.95 8.69
C GLN A 184 -1.86 15.16 9.71
N ASN A 185 -1.10 15.85 10.56
CA ASN A 185 -0.32 15.22 11.63
C ASN A 185 -1.21 14.40 12.58
N ARG A 186 -2.43 14.86 12.84
CA ARG A 186 -3.39 14.10 13.67
C ARG A 186 -3.89 12.85 12.97
N GLU A 187 -4.04 12.88 11.65
CA GLU A 187 -4.38 11.67 10.87
C GLU A 187 -3.20 10.67 10.83
N ILE A 188 -1.97 11.16 10.66
CA ILE A 188 -0.75 10.35 10.76
C ILE A 188 -0.62 9.73 12.17
N GLU A 189 -0.90 10.50 13.22
CA GLU A 189 -0.93 10.00 14.59
C GLU A 189 -1.89 8.81 14.78
N LYS A 190 -3.08 8.87 14.16
CA LYS A 190 -4.02 7.75 14.19
C LYS A 190 -3.43 6.48 13.58
N ALA A 191 -2.69 6.60 12.46
CA ALA A 191 -2.02 5.48 11.81
C ALA A 191 -0.99 4.82 12.75
N PHE A 192 -0.13 5.61 13.38
CA PHE A 192 0.85 5.10 14.34
C PHE A 192 0.19 4.42 15.54
N ARG A 193 -0.80 5.07 16.15
CA ARG A 193 -1.50 4.56 17.34
C ARG A 193 -2.25 3.25 17.06
N ILE A 194 -2.95 3.17 15.92
CA ILE A 194 -3.68 1.96 15.55
C ILE A 194 -2.69 0.83 15.23
N THR A 195 -1.63 1.10 14.47
CA THR A 195 -0.60 0.10 14.17
C THR A 195 0.08 -0.40 15.46
N ARG A 196 0.41 0.49 16.41
CA ARG A 196 0.97 0.10 17.71
C ARG A 196 -0.01 -0.77 18.51
N ALA A 197 -1.29 -0.43 18.52
CA ALA A 197 -2.31 -1.23 19.22
C ALA A 197 -2.47 -2.63 18.60
N LEU A 198 -2.39 -2.75 17.27
CA LEU A 198 -2.46 -4.03 16.58
C LEU A 198 -1.25 -4.94 16.88
N PHE A 199 -0.09 -4.36 17.12
CA PHE A 199 1.20 -5.06 17.29
C PHE A 199 1.91 -4.63 18.58
N SER A 200 1.18 -4.60 19.70
CA SER A 200 1.68 -4.09 20.99
C SER A 200 2.91 -4.84 21.51
N GLY A 201 3.02 -6.15 21.21
CA GLY A 201 4.16 -6.99 21.61
C GLY A 201 5.34 -6.99 20.63
N GLN A 202 5.24 -6.27 19.50
CA GLN A 202 6.26 -6.27 18.45
C GLN A 202 7.11 -4.97 18.51
N LYS A 203 8.38 -5.08 18.16
CA LYS A 203 9.21 -3.92 17.88
C LYS A 203 8.79 -3.32 16.53
N LEU A 204 8.46 -2.03 16.52
CA LEU A 204 8.00 -1.32 15.31
C LEU A 204 9.01 -0.26 14.89
N ARG A 205 9.32 -0.21 13.60
CA ARG A 205 10.12 0.83 12.95
C ARG A 205 9.29 1.49 11.86
N PHE A 206 8.96 2.76 12.03
CA PHE A 206 8.18 3.53 11.07
C PHE A 206 9.11 4.18 10.05
N GLY A 207 8.82 3.97 8.76
CA GLY A 207 9.53 4.58 7.63
C GLY A 207 8.65 5.61 6.92
N GLY A 208 9.24 6.75 6.56
CA GLY A 208 8.53 7.81 5.86
C GLY A 208 9.42 8.65 4.95
N ASP A 209 8.78 9.43 4.10
CA ASP A 209 9.46 10.46 3.32
C ASP A 209 9.63 11.77 4.11
N ALA A 210 10.09 12.83 3.41
CA ALA A 210 10.29 14.15 4.03
C ALA A 210 8.98 14.82 4.51
N GLY A 211 7.82 14.38 4.02
CA GLY A 211 6.52 14.85 4.52
C GLY A 211 6.22 14.43 5.95
N LEU A 212 6.97 13.45 6.49
CA LEU A 212 6.88 13.04 7.89
C LEU A 212 7.98 13.66 8.77
N ASP A 213 8.84 14.54 8.22
CA ASP A 213 9.89 15.22 8.97
C ASP A 213 9.31 16.33 9.86
N ASP A 214 8.67 15.93 10.95
CA ASP A 214 8.06 16.80 11.94
C ASP A 214 8.40 16.29 13.36
N GLN A 215 8.89 17.18 14.21
CA GLN A 215 9.27 16.82 15.59
C GLN A 215 8.08 16.32 16.44
N LYS A 216 6.83 16.71 16.11
CA LYS A 216 5.63 16.16 16.79
C LYS A 216 5.46 14.67 16.42
N ILE A 217 5.76 14.30 15.17
CA ILE A 217 5.75 12.91 14.70
C ILE A 217 6.86 12.12 15.41
N PHE A 218 8.09 12.65 15.49
CA PHE A 218 9.19 11.98 16.18
C PHE A 218 8.89 11.76 17.67
N ALA A 219 8.39 12.80 18.35
CA ALA A 219 8.00 12.71 19.76
C ALA A 219 6.88 11.68 19.99
N GLN A 220 5.97 11.55 19.03
CA GLN A 220 4.90 10.58 19.15
C GLN A 220 5.39 9.14 18.99
N VAL A 221 6.23 8.88 17.99
CA VAL A 221 6.82 7.54 17.81
C VAL A 221 7.65 7.16 19.03
N ALA A 222 8.41 8.10 19.58
CA ALA A 222 9.19 7.89 20.81
C ALA A 222 8.29 7.54 22.02
N ARG A 223 7.19 8.29 22.23
CA ARG A 223 6.21 7.99 23.29
C ARG A 223 5.60 6.60 23.21
N MET A 224 5.48 6.06 22.00
CA MET A 224 4.99 4.69 21.77
C MET A 224 6.11 3.64 21.85
N GLN A 225 7.31 4.00 22.25
CA GLN A 225 8.48 3.12 22.23
C GLN A 225 8.75 2.51 20.85
N GLY A 226 8.47 3.29 19.80
CA GLY A 226 8.73 2.93 18.42
C GLY A 226 10.08 3.46 17.94
N GLU A 227 10.57 2.84 16.88
CA GLU A 227 11.69 3.35 16.09
C GLU A 227 11.16 4.03 14.83
N PHE A 228 11.95 4.95 14.28
CA PHE A 228 11.64 5.54 12.98
C PHE A 228 12.88 5.71 12.11
N VAL A 229 12.64 5.77 10.79
CA VAL A 229 13.61 6.17 9.76
C VAL A 229 12.86 7.05 8.76
N ILE A 230 13.14 8.33 8.77
CA ILE A 230 12.41 9.34 7.99
C ILE A 230 13.43 10.16 7.19
N ARG A 231 13.10 10.46 5.93
CA ARG A 231 13.93 11.35 5.12
C ARG A 231 13.87 12.76 5.71
N GLY A 232 15.03 13.34 6.01
CA GLY A 232 15.15 14.72 6.48
C GLY A 232 14.92 15.74 5.39
N CYS A 233 14.30 16.87 5.74
CA CYS A 233 14.21 18.05 4.89
C CYS A 233 15.55 18.76 4.81
N HIS A 234 15.90 19.33 3.64
CA HIS A 234 17.17 20.00 3.40
C HIS A 234 17.42 21.20 4.33
N ASP A 235 16.36 21.95 4.61
CA ASP A 235 16.39 23.17 5.39
C ASP A 235 16.13 22.96 6.90
N ARG A 236 16.10 21.70 7.34
CA ARG A 236 15.88 21.37 8.75
C ARG A 236 17.03 21.89 9.63
N ASP A 237 16.66 22.57 10.71
CA ASP A 237 17.58 23.00 11.76
C ASP A 237 17.91 21.82 12.69
N VAL A 238 19.20 21.64 12.96
CA VAL A 238 19.73 20.64 13.89
C VAL A 238 20.89 21.24 14.70
N ASP A 239 21.13 20.69 15.88
CA ASP A 239 22.33 21.00 16.64
C ASP A 239 23.32 19.83 16.52
N VAL A 240 24.59 20.13 16.32
CA VAL A 240 25.70 19.19 16.27
C VAL A 240 26.66 19.50 17.42
N TYR A 241 27.13 18.46 18.10
CA TYR A 241 28.09 18.63 19.17
C TYR A 241 29.49 18.91 18.61
N ASN A 242 30.04 20.09 18.93
CA ASN A 242 31.41 20.45 18.61
C ASN A 242 32.33 20.02 19.79
N PRO A 243 33.18 18.97 19.62
CA PRO A 243 34.04 18.49 20.72
C PRO A 243 35.14 19.44 21.08
N GLN A 244 35.61 20.32 20.18
CA GLN A 244 36.66 21.31 20.45
C GLN A 244 36.13 22.43 21.35
N ARG A 245 34.89 22.90 21.04
CA ARG A 245 34.22 23.96 21.80
C ARG A 245 33.36 23.46 22.94
N LYS A 246 33.23 22.13 23.09
CA LYS A 246 32.41 21.43 24.09
C LYS A 246 30.97 21.96 24.19
N ARG A 247 30.37 22.30 23.04
CA ARG A 247 29.00 22.81 22.97
C ARG A 247 28.28 22.32 21.75
N TRP A 248 26.95 22.39 21.76
CA TRP A 248 26.12 22.17 20.62
C TRP A 248 26.08 23.41 19.74
N GLU A 249 26.27 23.27 18.44
CA GLU A 249 26.28 24.33 17.45
C GLU A 249 25.11 24.10 16.48
N HIS A 250 24.46 25.19 16.11
CA HIS A 250 23.30 25.19 15.25
C HIS A 250 23.70 25.16 13.79
N GLU A 251 23.15 24.22 13.02
CA GLU A 251 23.47 24.01 11.60
C GLU A 251 22.20 23.64 10.81
N LYS A 252 22.23 23.90 9.50
CA LYS A 252 21.26 23.34 8.59
C LYS A 252 21.66 21.92 8.19
N LEU A 253 20.68 21.05 8.07
CA LEU A 253 20.93 19.65 7.72
C LEU A 253 21.72 19.49 6.41
N PHE A 254 21.38 20.31 5.39
CA PHE A 254 22.07 20.32 4.09
C PHE A 254 23.53 20.71 4.21
N ASP A 255 23.84 21.76 4.95
CA ASP A 255 25.23 22.26 5.12
C ASP A 255 26.09 21.22 5.85
N LEU A 256 25.47 20.54 6.82
CA LEU A 256 26.12 19.50 7.62
C LEU A 256 26.54 18.29 6.77
N VAL A 257 25.74 17.90 5.77
CA VAL A 257 26.02 16.73 4.92
C VAL A 257 27.39 16.79 4.29
N ALA A 258 27.81 17.96 3.81
CA ALA A 258 29.11 18.15 3.16
C ALA A 258 30.30 17.93 4.12
N THR A 259 30.07 17.99 5.44
CA THR A 259 31.12 17.84 6.46
C THR A 259 31.26 16.42 7.02
N ILE A 260 30.29 15.54 6.73
CA ILE A 260 30.25 14.18 7.29
C ILE A 260 31.19 13.26 6.50
N PRO A 261 32.22 12.67 7.15
CA PRO A 261 33.09 11.72 6.45
C PRO A 261 32.36 10.41 6.14
N PHE A 262 32.58 9.86 4.97
CA PHE A 262 32.08 8.51 4.65
C PHE A 262 32.94 7.47 5.36
N VAL A 263 32.30 6.65 6.19
CA VAL A 263 32.95 5.61 6.98
C VAL A 263 33.16 4.34 6.17
N PHE A 264 32.25 4.05 5.23
CA PHE A 264 32.36 2.93 4.31
C PHE A 264 31.61 3.22 3.00
N GLU A 265 31.95 2.44 1.98
CA GLU A 265 31.29 2.46 0.68
C GLU A 265 30.72 1.08 0.33
N GLN A 266 29.67 1.07 -0.46
CA GLN A 266 29.14 -0.16 -1.06
C GLN A 266 28.43 0.11 -2.39
N LYS A 267 28.31 -0.92 -3.25
CA LYS A 267 27.47 -0.86 -4.44
C LYS A 267 26.01 -1.20 -4.07
N VAL A 268 25.14 -0.22 -4.22
CA VAL A 268 23.70 -0.36 -3.94
C VAL A 268 22.97 -0.66 -5.25
N ALA A 269 22.18 -1.73 -5.26
CA ALA A 269 21.39 -2.07 -6.44
C ALA A 269 20.08 -1.28 -6.46
N PHE A 270 19.77 -0.68 -7.60
CA PHE A 270 18.49 -0.03 -7.91
C PHE A 270 17.86 -0.74 -9.09
N THR A 271 16.55 -0.95 -9.02
CA THR A 271 15.77 -1.55 -10.12
C THR A 271 14.63 -0.62 -10.51
N HIS A 272 14.62 -0.19 -11.76
CA HIS A 272 13.54 0.62 -12.32
C HIS A 272 13.24 0.15 -13.75
N ALA A 273 11.96 0.07 -14.12
CA ALA A 273 11.52 -0.38 -15.44
C ALA A 273 12.17 -1.71 -15.90
N GLY A 274 12.38 -2.64 -14.98
CA GLY A 274 12.97 -3.96 -15.26
C GLY A 274 14.47 -3.97 -15.49
N LYS A 275 15.16 -2.82 -15.42
CA LYS A 275 16.62 -2.70 -15.47
C LYS A 275 17.16 -2.54 -14.05
N THR A 276 18.27 -3.25 -13.75
CA THR A 276 18.97 -3.12 -12.48
C THR A 276 20.37 -2.54 -12.77
N TRP A 277 20.70 -1.48 -12.08
CA TRP A 277 22.06 -0.91 -12.06
C TRP A 277 22.57 -0.84 -10.62
N ARG A 278 23.85 -0.71 -10.47
CA ARG A 278 24.51 -0.62 -9.18
C ARG A 278 25.20 0.72 -9.07
N VAL A 279 24.85 1.47 -8.05
CA VAL A 279 25.41 2.80 -7.76
C VAL A 279 26.40 2.68 -6.63
N ARG A 280 27.59 3.28 -6.78
CA ARG A 280 28.57 3.37 -5.70
C ARG A 280 28.10 4.41 -4.69
N THR A 281 27.89 3.97 -3.46
CA THR A 281 27.28 4.80 -2.41
C THR A 281 28.20 4.84 -1.19
N GLY A 282 28.56 6.05 -0.74
CA GLY A 282 29.25 6.31 0.50
C GLY A 282 28.28 6.50 1.66
N PHE A 283 28.63 6.03 2.85
CA PHE A 283 27.82 6.12 4.05
C PHE A 283 28.56 6.81 5.18
N GLY A 284 27.94 7.88 5.69
CA GLY A 284 28.38 8.59 6.89
C GLY A 284 27.22 8.74 7.89
N TRP A 285 27.55 8.92 9.15
CA TRP A 285 26.53 9.17 10.18
C TRP A 285 27.13 9.93 11.36
N LEU A 286 26.23 10.66 12.03
CA LEU A 286 26.59 11.32 13.28
C LEU A 286 25.36 11.49 14.19
N GLN A 287 25.63 11.77 15.44
CA GLN A 287 24.58 12.11 16.39
C GLN A 287 24.25 13.60 16.30
N ILE A 288 22.97 13.90 16.22
CA ILE A 288 22.43 15.26 16.19
C ILE A 288 21.41 15.44 17.30
N ARG A 289 21.02 16.69 17.54
CA ARG A 289 19.95 17.05 18.48
C ARG A 289 18.97 17.98 17.77
N LEU A 290 17.70 17.82 18.03
CA LEU A 290 16.68 18.77 17.57
C LEU A 290 16.69 20.01 18.48
N PRO A 291 16.81 21.24 17.94
CA PRO A 291 16.98 22.46 18.75
C PRO A 291 15.85 22.66 19.76
N ASP A 292 14.58 22.54 19.34
CA ASP A 292 13.43 22.86 20.17
C ASP A 292 13.13 21.81 21.24
N SER A 293 13.16 20.53 20.85
CA SER A 293 12.78 19.40 21.73
C SER A 293 13.94 18.83 22.52
N GLN A 294 15.18 19.22 22.19
CA GLN A 294 16.42 18.65 22.72
C GLN A 294 16.52 17.12 22.50
N GLN A 295 15.66 16.56 21.66
CA GLN A 295 15.69 15.13 21.34
C GLN A 295 16.95 14.77 20.56
N VAL A 296 17.68 13.77 21.05
CA VAL A 296 18.87 13.25 20.39
C VAL A 296 18.45 12.23 19.35
N LEU A 297 18.95 12.41 18.13
CA LEU A 297 18.72 11.56 16.97
C LEU A 297 20.04 11.19 16.30
N TRP A 298 19.96 10.31 15.32
CA TRP A 298 21.05 9.99 14.41
C TRP A 298 20.70 10.47 13.02
N LEU A 299 21.63 11.15 12.38
CA LEU A 299 21.63 11.45 10.96
C LEU A 299 22.45 10.39 10.24
N LEU A 300 21.86 9.73 9.25
CA LEU A 300 22.54 8.86 8.30
C LEU A 300 22.55 9.57 6.95
N VAL A 301 23.71 9.71 6.34
CA VAL A 301 23.90 10.23 4.99
C VAL A 301 24.32 9.09 4.09
N ALA A 302 23.62 8.94 2.96
CA ALA A 302 24.01 8.04 1.89
C ALA A 302 24.24 8.87 0.61
N HIS A 303 25.51 9.03 0.22
CA HIS A 303 25.95 9.81 -0.93
C HIS A 303 26.15 8.90 -2.14
N SER A 304 25.52 9.23 -3.24
CA SER A 304 25.71 8.55 -4.52
C SER A 304 26.85 9.22 -5.29
N PHE A 305 27.96 8.48 -5.51
CA PHE A 305 29.10 9.01 -6.27
C PHE A 305 28.84 9.09 -7.78
N ASP A 306 27.79 8.42 -8.29
CA ASP A 306 27.52 8.35 -9.71
C ASP A 306 26.69 9.57 -10.19
N ASP A 307 25.82 10.11 -9.34
CA ASP A 307 24.94 11.25 -9.67
C ASP A 307 25.00 12.41 -8.67
N GLY A 308 25.83 12.29 -7.63
CA GLY A 308 26.05 13.35 -6.64
C GLY A 308 24.87 13.58 -5.68
N HIS A 309 23.89 12.68 -5.64
CA HIS A 309 22.72 12.84 -4.77
C HIS A 309 22.99 12.39 -3.32
N ASP A 310 22.53 13.22 -2.39
CA ASP A 310 22.54 12.92 -0.97
C ASP A 310 21.15 12.52 -0.46
N LEU A 311 21.11 11.39 0.23
CA LEU A 311 19.97 10.95 0.99
C LEU A 311 20.25 11.15 2.48
N MET A 312 19.47 11.99 3.13
CA MET A 312 19.54 12.28 4.57
C MET A 312 18.42 11.55 5.28
N LEU A 313 18.78 10.68 6.23
CA LEU A 313 17.81 9.92 7.03
C LEU A 313 17.98 10.26 8.51
N LEU A 314 16.88 10.66 9.13
CA LEU A 314 16.78 10.91 10.56
C LEU A 314 16.21 9.66 11.24
N THR A 315 16.83 9.25 12.35
CA THR A 315 16.38 8.07 13.09
C THR A 315 16.69 8.17 14.58
N ASN A 316 15.84 7.56 15.40
CA ASN A 316 16.13 7.34 16.82
C ASN A 316 16.84 6.00 17.09
N VAL A 317 17.10 5.21 16.05
CA VAL A 317 17.89 3.97 16.14
C VAL A 317 19.36 4.33 16.31
N PRO A 318 20.06 3.83 17.35
CA PRO A 318 21.49 4.11 17.50
C PRO A 318 22.30 3.58 16.32
N LEU A 319 23.15 4.44 15.73
CA LEU A 319 24.05 4.11 14.64
C LEU A 319 25.49 4.08 15.17
N ARG A 320 25.97 2.89 15.56
CA ARG A 320 27.31 2.69 16.13
C ARG A 320 28.21 1.86 15.21
N THR A 321 27.61 1.10 14.29
CA THR A 321 28.32 0.18 13.39
C THR A 321 27.80 0.29 11.95
N ALA A 322 28.66 -0.05 10.99
CA ALA A 322 28.28 -0.13 9.58
C ALA A 322 27.11 -1.10 9.33
N SER A 323 26.97 -2.16 10.13
CA SER A 323 25.86 -3.11 10.02
C SER A 323 24.52 -2.45 10.37
N GLN A 324 24.47 -1.67 11.46
CA GLN A 324 23.26 -0.93 11.86
C GLN A 324 22.89 0.12 10.81
N VAL A 325 23.88 0.82 10.25
CA VAL A 325 23.66 1.82 9.18
C VAL A 325 23.07 1.16 7.93
N ARG A 326 23.64 0.02 7.50
CA ARG A 326 23.09 -0.74 6.36
C ARG A 326 21.65 -1.18 6.62
N GLN A 327 21.35 -1.67 7.82
CA GLN A 327 20.02 -2.13 8.18
C GLN A 327 19.00 -0.97 8.13
N VAL A 328 19.31 0.15 8.76
CA VAL A 328 18.44 1.35 8.76
C VAL A 328 18.20 1.86 7.34
N TYR A 329 19.27 1.92 6.52
CA TYR A 329 19.15 2.31 5.12
C TYR A 329 18.28 1.35 4.31
N GLN A 330 18.45 0.04 4.50
CA GLN A 330 17.64 -0.98 3.84
C GLN A 330 16.17 -0.90 4.25
N ASP A 331 15.89 -0.72 5.54
CA ASP A 331 14.52 -0.58 6.05
C ASP A 331 13.82 0.64 5.45
N TRP A 332 14.53 1.77 5.33
CA TRP A 332 13.95 2.94 4.64
C TRP A 332 13.67 2.64 3.16
N ARG A 333 14.56 1.93 2.47
CA ARG A 333 14.35 1.56 1.06
C ARG A 333 13.12 0.68 0.84
N LEU A 334 12.74 -0.14 1.83
CA LEU A 334 11.52 -0.94 1.75
C LEU A 334 10.26 -0.07 1.64
N ARG A 335 10.33 1.22 1.99
CA ARG A 335 9.23 2.18 1.81
C ARG A 335 8.72 2.21 0.36
N GLY A 336 9.57 2.04 -0.62
CA GLY A 336 9.16 1.95 -2.03
C GLY A 336 8.11 0.88 -2.33
N LYS A 337 7.89 -0.09 -1.45
CA LYS A 337 6.80 -1.07 -1.60
C LYS A 337 5.43 -0.47 -1.33
N ILE A 338 5.29 0.55 -0.46
CA ILE A 338 4.01 1.23 -0.26
C ILE A 338 3.66 2.06 -1.49
N GLU A 339 4.61 2.79 -2.06
CA GLU A 339 4.39 3.54 -3.31
C GLU A 339 3.98 2.63 -4.48
N GLN A 340 4.57 1.42 -4.57
CA GLN A 340 4.16 0.43 -5.56
C GLN A 340 2.75 -0.10 -5.29
N GLY A 341 2.36 -0.25 -4.02
CA GLY A 341 1.01 -0.61 -3.59
C GLY A 341 0.00 0.47 -3.96
N ASP A 342 0.30 1.71 -3.61
CA ASP A 342 -0.57 2.86 -3.90
C ASP A 342 -0.78 3.03 -5.42
N ARG A 343 0.27 2.90 -6.24
CA ARG A 343 0.14 2.89 -7.71
C ARG A 343 -0.70 1.74 -8.23
N PHE A 344 -0.58 0.56 -7.62
CA PHE A 344 -1.40 -0.60 -7.98
C PHE A 344 -2.88 -0.36 -7.68
N GLU A 345 -3.18 0.35 -6.62
CA GLU A 345 -4.54 0.68 -6.20
C GLU A 345 -5.10 1.88 -7.00
N GLN A 346 -4.27 2.88 -7.31
CA GLN A 346 -4.69 4.15 -7.92
C GLN A 346 -4.85 4.10 -9.44
N GLU A 347 -3.80 3.75 -10.18
CA GLU A 347 -3.72 4.10 -11.61
C GLU A 347 -3.66 2.90 -12.56
N GLN A 348 -3.00 1.82 -12.19
CA GLN A 348 -2.61 0.77 -13.16
C GLN A 348 -3.19 -0.61 -12.85
N GLY A 349 -3.89 -0.76 -11.74
CA GLY A 349 -4.39 -2.04 -11.27
C GLY A 349 -5.88 -2.04 -11.01
N LEU A 350 -6.28 -1.46 -9.88
CA LEU A 350 -7.64 -1.46 -9.38
C LEU A 350 -8.36 -0.12 -9.55
N ASP A 351 -7.64 0.91 -9.98
CA ASP A 351 -8.15 2.21 -10.46
C ASP A 351 -9.11 2.91 -9.48
N VAL A 352 -8.72 2.97 -8.22
CA VAL A 352 -9.57 3.48 -7.14
C VAL A 352 -9.99 4.95 -7.35
N GLU A 353 -9.24 5.70 -8.15
CA GLU A 353 -9.59 7.08 -8.51
C GLU A 353 -10.86 7.15 -9.38
N ASP A 354 -11.22 6.07 -10.07
CA ASP A 354 -12.44 5.99 -10.89
C ASP A 354 -13.72 5.67 -10.09
N LEU A 355 -13.62 5.36 -8.79
CA LEU A 355 -14.82 5.06 -7.99
C LEU A 355 -15.85 6.19 -8.07
N ARG A 356 -17.14 5.83 -8.27
CA ARG A 356 -18.25 6.76 -8.49
C ARG A 356 -19.37 6.48 -7.50
N VAL A 357 -19.23 7.00 -6.29
CA VAL A 357 -20.25 6.97 -5.24
C VAL A 357 -20.24 8.30 -4.50
N GLU A 358 -21.40 8.77 -4.08
CA GLU A 358 -21.62 10.18 -3.71
C GLU A 358 -21.14 10.54 -2.31
N THR A 359 -21.32 9.64 -1.32
CA THR A 359 -21.03 9.96 0.08
C THR A 359 -19.65 9.48 0.50
N LEU A 360 -18.99 10.24 1.38
CA LEU A 360 -17.65 9.92 1.88
C LEU A 360 -17.61 8.54 2.56
N GLU A 361 -18.65 8.17 3.30
CA GLU A 361 -18.73 6.84 3.91
C GLU A 361 -18.82 5.72 2.87
N ARG A 362 -19.58 5.89 1.79
CA ARG A 362 -19.65 4.90 0.69
C ARG A 362 -18.32 4.80 -0.04
N MET A 363 -17.64 5.94 -0.27
CA MET A 363 -16.31 5.96 -0.86
C MET A 363 -15.30 5.21 0.02
N ARG A 364 -15.28 5.46 1.32
CA ARG A 364 -14.43 4.75 2.29
C ARG A 364 -14.69 3.23 2.28
N ARG A 365 -15.95 2.80 2.23
CA ARG A 365 -16.28 1.36 2.15
C ARG A 365 -15.77 0.73 0.86
N LEU A 366 -15.96 1.41 -0.27
CA LEU A 366 -15.51 0.91 -1.56
C LEU A 366 -13.98 0.89 -1.63
N PHE A 367 -13.31 1.90 -1.09
CA PHE A 367 -11.85 1.91 -0.94
C PHE A 367 -11.36 0.71 -0.13
N VAL A 368 -11.98 0.39 1.01
CA VAL A 368 -11.57 -0.80 1.78
C VAL A 368 -11.80 -2.09 1.00
N LEU A 369 -12.85 -2.18 0.18
CA LEU A 369 -13.04 -3.35 -0.70
C LEU A 369 -11.93 -3.46 -1.75
N VAL A 370 -11.45 -2.33 -2.29
CA VAL A 370 -10.28 -2.31 -3.20
C VAL A 370 -9.02 -2.77 -2.46
N LEU A 371 -8.78 -2.31 -1.23
CA LEU A 371 -7.67 -2.79 -0.40
C LEU A 371 -7.77 -4.29 -0.12
N LEU A 372 -8.96 -4.81 0.18
CA LEU A 372 -9.19 -6.25 0.34
C LEU A 372 -8.88 -7.02 -0.95
N ALA A 373 -9.26 -6.50 -2.11
CA ALA A 373 -8.95 -7.10 -3.40
C ALA A 373 -7.44 -7.12 -3.65
N ALA A 374 -6.72 -6.01 -3.40
CA ALA A 374 -5.27 -5.93 -3.51
C ALA A 374 -4.56 -6.91 -2.56
N GLN A 375 -4.99 -6.97 -1.30
CA GLN A 375 -4.43 -7.89 -0.31
C GLN A 375 -4.76 -9.36 -0.61
N PHE A 376 -5.92 -9.66 -1.23
CA PHE A 376 -6.23 -11.01 -1.69
C PHE A 376 -5.27 -11.49 -2.79
N ILE A 377 -4.91 -10.63 -3.73
CA ILE A 377 -3.91 -10.95 -4.77
C ILE A 377 -2.56 -11.27 -4.11
N CYS A 378 -2.14 -10.47 -3.13
CA CYS A 378 -0.95 -10.73 -2.34
C CYS A 378 -1.06 -12.04 -1.53
N TYR A 379 -2.24 -12.35 -0.98
CA TYR A 379 -2.52 -13.59 -0.27
C TYR A 379 -2.33 -14.81 -1.18
N ILE A 380 -2.88 -14.83 -2.39
CA ILE A 380 -2.67 -15.91 -3.37
C ILE A 380 -1.18 -16.06 -3.69
N GLY A 381 -0.47 -14.95 -3.97
CA GLY A 381 0.97 -14.97 -4.26
C GLY A 381 1.84 -15.54 -3.11
N ARG A 382 1.33 -15.54 -1.88
CA ARG A 382 2.03 -16.04 -0.70
C ARG A 382 1.64 -17.47 -0.32
N THR A 383 0.35 -17.83 -0.39
CA THR A 383 -0.18 -19.08 0.16
C THR A 383 -0.26 -20.22 -0.83
N TRP A 384 -0.37 -19.90 -2.12
CA TRP A 384 -0.42 -20.91 -3.15
C TRP A 384 0.97 -21.46 -3.47
N ALA A 385 1.02 -22.73 -3.92
CA ALA A 385 2.25 -23.33 -4.36
C ALA A 385 2.88 -22.54 -5.53
N GLN A 386 4.20 -22.41 -5.53
CA GLN A 386 4.93 -21.60 -6.52
C GLN A 386 4.58 -21.95 -7.98
N PRO A 387 4.44 -23.22 -8.39
CA PRO A 387 4.03 -23.55 -9.76
C PRO A 387 2.66 -22.98 -10.14
N ALA A 388 1.69 -23.01 -9.23
CA ALA A 388 0.36 -22.45 -9.48
C ALA A 388 0.38 -20.92 -9.60
N VAL A 389 1.18 -20.24 -8.78
CA VAL A 389 1.39 -18.79 -8.88
C VAL A 389 2.08 -18.41 -10.19
N LEU A 390 3.08 -19.17 -10.61
CA LEU A 390 3.77 -18.96 -11.88
C LEU A 390 2.81 -19.15 -13.06
N TRP A 391 2.00 -20.22 -13.04
CA TRP A 391 0.99 -20.47 -14.06
C TRP A 391 -0.03 -19.30 -14.18
N LEU A 392 -0.53 -18.79 -13.03
CA LEU A 392 -1.41 -17.61 -13.04
C LEU A 392 -0.70 -16.39 -13.63
N ARG A 393 0.58 -16.19 -13.33
CA ARG A 393 1.37 -15.07 -13.89
C ARG A 393 1.59 -15.23 -15.40
N GLU A 394 1.89 -16.42 -15.89
CA GLU A 394 2.02 -16.71 -17.31
C GLU A 394 0.71 -16.43 -18.05
N LEU A 395 -0.41 -16.86 -17.49
CA LEU A 395 -1.74 -16.58 -18.03
C LEU A 395 -2.01 -15.07 -18.09
N GLY A 396 -1.71 -14.33 -17.02
CA GLY A 396 -1.87 -12.88 -16.95
C GLY A 396 -0.89 -12.10 -17.83
N GLY A 397 0.27 -12.68 -18.12
CA GLY A 397 1.30 -12.12 -19.01
C GLY A 397 1.14 -12.50 -20.47
N LYS A 398 0.08 -13.18 -20.87
CA LYS A 398 -0.14 -13.69 -22.24
C LYS A 398 1.03 -14.54 -22.77
N LEU A 399 1.58 -15.41 -21.90
CA LEU A 399 2.64 -16.37 -22.22
C LEU A 399 3.98 -15.77 -22.70
N GLY A 400 4.15 -14.44 -22.70
CA GLY A 400 5.36 -13.80 -23.23
C GLY A 400 6.18 -12.99 -22.22
N LEU A 401 5.71 -12.78 -21.00
CA LEU A 401 6.40 -12.00 -19.98
C LEU A 401 7.15 -12.93 -19.03
N LYS A 402 8.44 -12.64 -18.77
CA LYS A 402 9.19 -13.30 -17.69
C LYS A 402 8.47 -13.05 -16.37
N SER A 403 7.85 -14.10 -15.87
CA SER A 403 6.86 -14.13 -14.79
C SER A 403 7.33 -13.61 -13.41
N ASP A 404 8.63 -13.49 -13.20
CA ASP A 404 9.24 -13.08 -11.92
C ASP A 404 9.35 -11.56 -11.74
N ARG A 405 9.22 -10.76 -12.82
CA ARG A 405 9.49 -9.32 -12.82
C ARG A 405 8.29 -8.41 -12.64
N ASN A 406 7.06 -8.91 -12.80
CA ASN A 406 5.87 -8.07 -12.96
C ASN A 406 4.89 -8.10 -11.78
N GLY A 407 5.37 -8.23 -10.56
CA GLY A 407 4.65 -7.95 -9.33
C GLY A 407 3.19 -8.45 -9.23
N PRO A 408 2.32 -7.73 -8.53
CA PRO A 408 0.92 -8.11 -8.35
C PRO A 408 0.05 -7.93 -9.59
N TYR A 409 0.42 -7.05 -10.53
CA TYR A 409 -0.38 -6.75 -11.74
C TYR A 409 -0.62 -7.98 -12.61
N VAL A 410 0.43 -8.73 -12.90
CA VAL A 410 0.34 -9.91 -13.75
C VAL A 410 -0.42 -11.03 -13.05
N LEU A 411 -0.21 -11.21 -11.75
CA LEU A 411 -0.95 -12.17 -10.94
C LEU A 411 -2.46 -11.82 -10.92
N MET A 412 -2.81 -10.54 -10.73
CA MET A 412 -4.19 -10.07 -10.81
C MET A 412 -4.83 -10.40 -12.14
N ARG A 413 -4.14 -10.10 -13.27
CA ARG A 413 -4.64 -10.41 -14.62
C ARG A 413 -4.87 -11.90 -14.82
N GLY A 414 -4.00 -12.75 -14.27
CA GLY A 414 -4.16 -14.20 -14.32
C GLY A 414 -5.38 -14.67 -13.54
N ILE A 415 -5.58 -14.18 -12.32
CA ILE A 415 -6.78 -14.48 -11.52
C ILE A 415 -8.04 -13.99 -12.24
N SER A 416 -8.01 -12.76 -12.76
CA SER A 416 -9.11 -12.19 -13.56
C SER A 416 -9.43 -13.07 -14.77
N ALA A 417 -8.42 -13.50 -15.52
CA ALA A 417 -8.60 -14.36 -16.68
C ALA A 417 -9.27 -15.70 -16.34
N VAL A 418 -8.90 -16.33 -15.22
CA VAL A 418 -9.54 -17.56 -14.73
C VAL A 418 -11.04 -17.34 -14.50
N TRP A 419 -11.41 -16.30 -13.78
CA TRP A 419 -12.83 -16.03 -13.47
C TRP A 419 -13.63 -15.63 -14.69
N GLN A 420 -13.08 -14.80 -15.58
CA GLN A 420 -13.74 -14.40 -16.84
C GLN A 420 -13.91 -15.57 -17.80
N THR A 421 -12.89 -16.43 -17.94
CA THR A 421 -12.96 -17.63 -18.79
C THR A 421 -14.01 -18.60 -18.25
N ALA A 422 -14.06 -18.82 -16.94
CA ALA A 422 -15.08 -19.67 -16.34
C ALA A 422 -16.50 -19.14 -16.60
N ALA A 423 -16.72 -17.83 -16.47
CA ALA A 423 -18.00 -17.20 -16.79
C ALA A 423 -18.38 -17.37 -18.27
N THR A 424 -17.44 -17.18 -19.20
CA THR A 424 -17.63 -17.34 -20.65
C THR A 424 -17.96 -18.79 -21.02
N LEU A 425 -17.23 -19.76 -20.48
CA LEU A 425 -17.48 -21.19 -20.77
C LEU A 425 -18.85 -21.63 -20.22
N THR A 426 -19.26 -21.13 -19.06
CA THR A 426 -20.58 -21.41 -18.48
C THR A 426 -21.69 -20.83 -19.35
N PHE A 427 -21.56 -19.59 -19.82
CA PHE A 427 -22.52 -18.95 -20.73
C PHE A 427 -22.65 -19.71 -22.04
N SER A 428 -21.55 -20.07 -22.71
CA SER A 428 -21.57 -20.78 -23.97
C SER A 428 -22.18 -22.18 -23.86
N ALA A 429 -22.16 -22.79 -22.67
CA ALA A 429 -22.82 -24.09 -22.44
C ALA A 429 -24.33 -23.95 -22.34
N SER A 430 -24.83 -22.84 -21.75
CA SER A 430 -26.27 -22.59 -21.60
C SER A 430 -26.91 -21.91 -22.82
N HIS A 431 -26.11 -21.20 -23.64
CA HIS A 431 -26.56 -20.47 -24.82
C HIS A 431 -25.68 -20.82 -26.04
N PRO A 432 -25.92 -21.97 -26.70
CA PRO A 432 -25.17 -22.33 -27.89
C PRO A 432 -25.44 -21.31 -29.01
N PHE A 433 -24.39 -20.99 -29.79
CA PHE A 433 -24.52 -20.07 -30.92
C PHE A 433 -25.57 -20.61 -31.90
N PRO A 434 -26.59 -19.83 -32.26
CA PRO A 434 -27.56 -20.26 -33.27
C PRO A 434 -26.84 -20.51 -34.57
N ARG A 435 -27.07 -21.72 -35.15
CA ARG A 435 -26.50 -22.12 -36.42
C ARG A 435 -27.33 -21.58 -37.60
#